data_46dae41e10b484733f808fb2236f2fe7
#
_entry.id   46dae41e10b484733f808fb2236f2fe7
#
_cell.length_a   1.000
_cell.length_b   1.000
_cell.length_c   1.000
_cell.angle_alpha   90.00
_cell.angle_beta   90.00
_cell.angle_gamma   90.00
#
_symmetry.space_group_name_H-M   'P 1'
#
loop_
_entity.id
_entity.type
_entity.pdbx_description
1 polymer ?
#
loop_
_entity_poly.entity_id
_entity_poly.type
_entity_poly.pdbx_seq_one_letter_code
_entity_poly.pdbx_strand_id
1 'polypeptide(L)'
;MKVTMLLADAAQAINGKLYILGGGWSVTGPEPNVSAIALKIEVPWDEANRRHTLLLELLDADGHKAMLPVAEGEVRAMEIKGDFEVGRPPGLTPGTPLDAALAINMNPMPLESGRRYVWRLSINGRSEDDWQVAFSTRPASPS
;
A
#
# COMPACT_ATOMS: atom_id res chain seq x y z
N MET A 1 4.32 -8.67 13.06
CA MET A 1 3.57 -7.41 12.88
C MET A 1 2.20 -7.72 12.29
N LYS A 2 1.19 -6.96 12.69
CA LYS A 2 -0.14 -7.05 12.10
C LYS A 2 -0.35 -5.86 11.18
N VAL A 3 -0.84 -6.10 9.96
CA VAL A 3 -1.00 -5.08 8.93
C VAL A 3 -2.46 -4.96 8.53
N THR A 4 -2.94 -3.71 8.47
CA THR A 4 -4.24 -3.38 7.88
C THR A 4 -3.96 -2.45 6.71
N MET A 5 -4.47 -2.79 5.53
CA MET A 5 -4.18 -2.06 4.31
C MET A 5 -5.46 -1.88 3.51
N LEU A 6 -5.72 -0.65 3.07
CA LEU A 6 -6.88 -0.29 2.26
C LEU A 6 -6.46 0.54 1.07
N LEU A 7 -7.14 0.34 -0.05
CA LEU A 7 -7.08 1.28 -1.16
C LEU A 7 -8.09 2.39 -0.93
N ALA A 8 -7.74 3.60 -1.33
CA ALA A 8 -8.57 4.78 -1.15
C ALA A 8 -8.36 5.76 -2.30
N ASP A 9 -9.23 6.77 -2.39
CA ASP A 9 -9.04 7.86 -3.33
C ASP A 9 -7.95 8.81 -2.83
N ALA A 10 -7.92 9.08 -1.53
CA ALA A 10 -6.89 9.87 -0.88
C ALA A 10 -6.79 9.46 0.59
N ALA A 11 -5.63 9.68 1.18
CA ALA A 11 -5.42 9.41 2.60
C ALA A 11 -4.36 10.33 3.18
N GLN A 12 -4.44 10.57 4.49
CA GLN A 12 -3.41 11.30 5.24
C GLN A 12 -3.15 10.59 6.56
N ALA A 13 -1.92 10.65 7.01
CA ALA A 13 -1.53 10.20 8.35
C ALA A 13 -1.12 11.42 9.16
N ILE A 14 -1.88 11.73 10.21
CA ILE A 14 -1.68 12.91 11.05
C ILE A 14 -1.78 12.47 12.51
N ASN A 15 -0.73 12.76 13.29
CA ASN A 15 -0.69 12.42 14.72
C ASN A 15 -1.02 10.94 14.99
N GLY A 16 -0.48 10.03 14.17
CA GLY A 16 -0.68 8.60 14.34
C GLY A 16 -2.06 8.09 13.92
N LYS A 17 -2.87 8.94 13.29
CA LYS A 17 -4.21 8.58 12.82
C LYS A 17 -4.31 8.65 11.32
N LEU A 18 -5.12 7.76 10.74
CA LEU A 18 -5.41 7.77 9.32
C LEU A 18 -6.71 8.52 9.04
N TYR A 19 -6.66 9.41 8.06
CA TYR A 19 -7.81 10.11 7.50
C TYR A 19 -7.96 9.64 6.07
N ILE A 20 -9.06 8.96 5.77
CA ILE A 20 -9.25 8.23 4.51
C ILE A 20 -10.48 8.78 3.79
N LEU A 21 -10.30 9.17 2.52
CA LEU A 21 -11.39 9.57 1.64
C LEU A 21 -11.61 8.48 0.60
N GLY A 22 -12.84 8.00 0.47
CA GLY A 22 -13.20 6.99 -0.50
C GLY A 22 -12.41 5.70 -0.36
N GLY A 23 -12.34 5.17 0.85
CA GLY A 23 -11.54 3.97 1.14
C GLY A 23 -12.30 2.67 1.01
N GLY A 24 -11.52 1.59 0.80
CA GLY A 24 -12.06 0.24 0.77
C GLY A 24 -12.52 -0.25 -0.60
N TRP A 25 -12.24 0.51 -1.67
CA TRP A 25 -12.62 0.05 -3.01
C TRP A 25 -11.70 -1.07 -3.50
N SER A 26 -12.24 -1.90 -4.39
CA SER A 26 -11.50 -2.97 -5.05
C SER A 26 -11.67 -2.96 -6.56
N VAL A 27 -12.33 -1.94 -7.11
CA VAL A 27 -12.54 -1.77 -8.54
C VAL A 27 -12.30 -0.31 -8.90
N THR A 28 -11.56 -0.06 -9.97
CA THR A 28 -11.23 1.29 -10.43
C THR A 28 -11.14 1.35 -11.96
N GLY A 29 -11.03 2.53 -12.49
CA GLY A 29 -10.88 2.75 -13.93
C GLY A 29 -12.20 2.68 -14.69
N PRO A 30 -12.15 2.50 -16.05
CA PRO A 30 -10.94 2.19 -16.85
C PRO A 30 -9.94 3.34 -17.00
N GLU A 31 -10.37 4.57 -16.79
CA GLU A 31 -9.47 5.72 -16.88
C GLU A 31 -8.53 5.78 -15.67
N PRO A 32 -7.24 6.12 -15.85
CA PRO A 32 -6.33 6.28 -14.73
C PRO A 32 -6.83 7.37 -13.77
N ASN A 33 -6.79 7.06 -12.48
CA ASN A 33 -7.20 7.98 -11.42
C ASN A 33 -6.14 8.03 -10.33
N VAL A 34 -6.14 9.11 -9.56
CA VAL A 34 -5.37 9.17 -8.34
C VAL A 34 -5.87 8.10 -7.38
N SER A 35 -4.96 7.56 -6.60
CA SER A 35 -5.28 6.55 -5.61
C SER A 35 -4.35 6.67 -4.42
N ALA A 36 -4.69 6.00 -3.34
CA ALA A 36 -3.87 5.98 -2.14
C ALA A 36 -3.91 4.60 -1.49
N ILE A 37 -2.84 4.29 -0.79
CA ILE A 37 -2.78 3.14 0.10
C ILE A 37 -2.76 3.67 1.52
N ALA A 38 -3.76 3.31 2.31
CA ALA A 38 -3.82 3.61 3.73
C ALA A 38 -3.34 2.38 4.48
N LEU A 39 -2.33 2.54 5.31
CA LEU A 39 -1.60 1.43 5.92
C LEU A 39 -1.47 1.65 7.42
N LYS A 40 -1.91 0.67 8.20
CA LYS A 40 -1.70 0.63 9.63
C LYS A 40 -0.89 -0.61 9.97
N ILE A 41 0.23 -0.42 10.67
CA ILE A 41 1.11 -1.51 11.08
C ILE A 41 1.16 -1.52 12.59
N GLU A 42 0.77 -2.64 13.20
CA GLU A 42 0.96 -2.86 14.64
C GLU A 42 2.34 -3.45 14.85
N VAL A 43 3.20 -2.66 15.46
CA VAL A 43 4.60 -3.02 15.71
C VAL A 43 4.70 -3.61 17.11
N PRO A 44 5.31 -4.80 17.30
CA PRO A 44 5.52 -5.35 18.62
C PRO A 44 6.36 -4.43 19.50
N TRP A 45 6.09 -4.43 20.80
CA TRP A 45 6.77 -3.58 21.78
C TRP A 45 8.30 -3.69 21.71
N ASP A 46 8.81 -4.91 21.54
CA ASP A 46 10.25 -5.17 21.49
C ASP A 46 10.90 -4.80 20.14
N GLU A 47 10.10 -4.38 19.16
CA GLU A 47 10.59 -3.90 17.88
C GLU A 47 10.46 -2.39 17.72
N ALA A 48 10.14 -1.69 18.81
CA ALA A 48 10.12 -0.22 18.85
C ALA A 48 11.52 0.37 18.82
N ASN A 49 11.59 1.67 18.53
CA ASN A 49 12.83 2.45 18.53
C ASN A 49 13.90 1.91 17.58
N ARG A 50 13.46 1.29 16.50
CA ARG A 50 14.35 0.87 15.42
C ARG A 50 13.67 1.12 14.08
N ARG A 51 14.48 1.35 13.05
CA ARG A 51 13.98 1.58 11.70
C ARG A 51 13.58 0.26 11.06
N HIS A 52 12.40 0.26 10.47
CA HIS A 52 11.90 -0.84 9.64
C HIS A 52 11.78 -0.36 8.21
N THR A 53 12.15 -1.21 7.26
CA THR A 53 12.00 -0.89 5.84
C THR A 53 10.72 -1.51 5.31
N LEU A 54 10.07 -0.81 4.37
CA LEU A 54 8.91 -1.35 3.70
C LEU A 54 9.09 -1.30 2.18
N LEU A 55 8.47 -2.23 1.52
CA LEU A 55 8.41 -2.30 0.06
C LEU A 55 6.99 -2.67 -0.33
N LEU A 56 6.38 -1.84 -1.19
CA LEU A 56 5.11 -2.16 -1.83
C LEU A 56 5.38 -2.45 -3.29
N GLU A 57 4.94 -3.60 -3.76
CA GLU A 57 5.12 -4.04 -5.13
C GLU A 57 3.77 -4.24 -5.79
N LEU A 58 3.60 -3.71 -7.00
CA LEU A 58 2.40 -3.97 -7.80
C LEU A 58 2.62 -5.25 -8.61
N LEU A 59 1.75 -6.23 -8.39
CA LEU A 59 1.80 -7.52 -9.04
C LEU A 59 0.58 -7.70 -9.95
N ASP A 60 0.75 -8.53 -11.00
CA ASP A 60 -0.36 -8.95 -11.84
C ASP A 60 -1.10 -10.15 -11.22
N ALA A 61 -2.10 -10.67 -11.94
CA ALA A 61 -2.91 -11.78 -11.44
C ALA A 61 -2.12 -13.07 -11.24
N ASP A 62 -0.98 -13.22 -11.90
CA ASP A 62 -0.13 -14.41 -11.81
C ASP A 62 0.97 -14.24 -10.77
N GLY A 63 1.00 -13.13 -10.05
CA GLY A 63 1.99 -12.85 -9.02
C GLY A 63 3.32 -12.33 -9.55
N HIS A 64 3.40 -11.99 -10.83
CA HIS A 64 4.57 -11.37 -11.42
C HIS A 64 4.51 -9.85 -11.27
N LYS A 65 5.67 -9.19 -11.27
CA LYS A 65 5.71 -7.74 -11.23
C LYS A 65 4.95 -7.16 -12.42
N ALA A 66 4.00 -6.27 -12.13
CA ALA A 66 3.26 -5.57 -13.18
C ALA A 66 4.18 -4.55 -13.83
N MET A 67 4.43 -4.70 -15.13
CA MET A 67 5.29 -3.80 -15.88
C MET A 67 4.41 -2.75 -16.56
N LEU A 68 4.59 -1.50 -16.17
CA LEU A 68 3.78 -0.39 -16.69
C LEU A 68 4.60 0.50 -17.61
N PRO A 69 4.00 1.06 -18.68
CA PRO A 69 4.70 2.00 -19.55
C PRO A 69 4.98 3.30 -18.80
N VAL A 70 6.22 3.75 -18.79
CA VAL A 70 6.64 5.00 -18.13
C VAL A 70 7.13 6.04 -19.12
N ALA A 71 7.63 5.60 -20.28
CA ALA A 71 8.06 6.45 -21.37
C ALA A 71 7.91 5.65 -22.66
N GLU A 72 8.04 6.32 -23.79
CA GLU A 72 7.93 5.64 -25.08
C GLU A 72 8.99 4.52 -25.19
N GLY A 73 8.51 3.30 -25.40
CA GLY A 73 9.36 2.13 -25.52
C GLY A 73 9.91 1.59 -24.19
N GLU A 74 9.55 2.19 -23.06
CA GLU A 74 9.99 1.73 -21.75
C GLU A 74 8.85 1.22 -20.90
N VAL A 75 9.09 0.11 -20.18
CA VAL A 75 8.21 -0.39 -19.14
C VAL A 75 9.00 -0.49 -17.84
N ARG A 76 8.30 -0.33 -16.73
CA ARG A 76 8.92 -0.38 -15.41
C ARG A 76 7.99 -1.04 -14.40
N ALA A 77 8.58 -1.82 -13.50
CA ALA A 77 7.84 -2.32 -12.35
C ALA A 77 7.50 -1.17 -11.41
N MET A 78 6.31 -1.19 -10.84
CA MET A 78 5.89 -0.19 -9.85
C MET A 78 6.23 -0.68 -8.46
N GLU A 79 7.12 0.04 -7.81
CA GLU A 79 7.57 -0.26 -6.45
C GLU A 79 7.59 1.02 -5.64
N ILE A 80 7.19 0.92 -4.37
CA ILE A 80 7.25 2.02 -3.42
C ILE A 80 8.08 1.56 -2.25
N LYS A 81 9.19 2.26 -2.01
CA LYS A 81 10.10 1.96 -0.91
C LYS A 81 10.00 3.06 0.14
N GLY A 82 10.09 2.66 1.39
CA GLY A 82 10.08 3.61 2.48
C GLY A 82 10.60 2.96 3.75
N ASP A 83 10.53 3.72 4.82
CA ASP A 83 10.86 3.22 6.14
C ASP A 83 9.93 3.85 7.17
N PHE A 84 9.88 3.24 8.34
CA PHE A 84 9.12 3.75 9.46
C PHE A 84 9.77 3.35 10.77
N GLU A 85 9.48 4.12 11.81
CA GLU A 85 9.96 3.86 13.16
C GLU A 85 8.88 4.30 14.13
N VAL A 86 8.65 3.51 15.17
CA VAL A 86 7.71 3.86 16.22
C VAL A 86 8.43 3.93 17.54
N GLY A 87 8.07 4.91 18.35
CA GLY A 87 8.54 5.03 19.72
C GLY A 87 7.58 4.37 20.71
N ARG A 88 7.98 4.39 21.98
CA ARG A 88 7.12 3.95 23.08
C ARG A 88 6.61 5.20 23.82
N PRO A 89 5.37 5.66 23.54
CA PRO A 89 4.82 6.84 24.22
C PRO A 89 4.81 6.62 25.74
N PRO A 90 5.08 7.67 26.53
CA PRO A 90 5.02 7.57 27.99
C PRO A 90 3.64 7.14 28.46
N GLY A 91 3.60 6.31 29.50
CA GLY A 91 2.36 5.86 30.11
C GLY A 91 1.74 4.62 29.52
N LEU A 92 2.31 4.05 28.46
CA LEU A 92 1.84 2.79 27.93
C LEU A 92 2.38 1.63 28.73
N THR A 93 1.52 0.61 28.93
CA THR A 93 1.93 -0.62 29.57
C THR A 93 2.95 -1.35 28.71
N PRO A 94 4.09 -1.79 29.26
CA PRO A 94 5.04 -2.60 28.50
C PRO A 94 4.38 -3.82 27.85
N GLY A 95 4.76 -4.09 26.60
CA GLY A 95 4.16 -5.16 25.80
C GLY A 95 3.00 -4.73 24.93
N THR A 96 2.52 -3.48 25.06
CA THR A 96 1.45 -2.94 24.22
C THR A 96 1.92 -2.83 22.77
N PRO A 97 1.17 -3.35 21.77
CA PRO A 97 1.51 -3.09 20.38
C PRO A 97 1.45 -1.60 20.06
N LEU A 98 2.34 -1.16 19.17
CA LEU A 98 2.48 0.24 18.81
C LEU A 98 2.04 0.44 17.36
N ASP A 99 1.26 1.49 17.10
CA ASP A 99 0.71 1.73 15.77
C ASP A 99 1.58 2.64 14.94
N ALA A 100 1.88 2.21 13.72
CA ALA A 100 2.42 3.06 12.66
C ALA A 100 1.31 3.29 11.63
N ALA A 101 1.00 4.56 11.37
CA ALA A 101 0.01 4.95 10.36
C ALA A 101 0.74 5.59 9.19
N LEU A 102 0.51 5.07 7.98
CA LEU A 102 1.16 5.53 6.76
C LEU A 102 0.11 5.78 5.68
N ALA A 103 0.25 6.87 4.96
CA ALA A 103 -0.61 7.20 3.83
C ALA A 103 0.28 7.44 2.61
N ILE A 104 0.04 6.67 1.55
CA ILE A 104 0.83 6.75 0.33
C ILE A 104 -0.12 7.16 -0.79
N ASN A 105 -0.02 8.41 -1.23
CA ASN A 105 -0.85 8.94 -2.32
C ASN A 105 -0.08 8.83 -3.63
N MET A 106 -0.74 8.31 -4.65
CA MET A 106 -0.13 8.00 -5.93
C MET A 106 -0.79 8.77 -7.06
N ASN A 107 0.02 9.25 -7.99
CA ASN A 107 -0.48 9.81 -9.24
C ASN A 107 -1.15 8.72 -10.08
N PRO A 108 -2.00 9.10 -11.05
CA PRO A 108 -2.60 8.11 -11.94
C PRO A 108 -1.54 7.21 -12.58
N MET A 109 -1.79 5.91 -12.59
CA MET A 109 -0.92 4.90 -13.18
C MET A 109 -1.53 4.36 -14.48
N PRO A 110 -0.72 4.11 -15.51
CA PRO A 110 -1.20 3.57 -16.78
C PRO A 110 -1.48 2.08 -16.70
N LEU A 111 -2.47 1.70 -15.89
CA LEU A 111 -2.89 0.32 -15.74
C LEU A 111 -3.67 -0.14 -16.95
N GLU A 112 -3.55 -1.42 -17.31
CA GLU A 112 -4.38 -1.99 -18.37
C GLU A 112 -5.81 -2.13 -17.87
N SER A 113 -6.79 -1.87 -18.76
CA SER A 113 -8.20 -2.06 -18.43
C SER A 113 -8.54 -3.55 -18.43
N GLY A 114 -9.51 -3.93 -17.58
CA GLY A 114 -9.98 -5.31 -17.50
C GLY A 114 -8.98 -6.28 -16.89
N ARG A 115 -8.10 -5.82 -16.03
CA ARG A 115 -7.08 -6.64 -15.40
C ARG A 115 -7.23 -6.65 -13.89
N ARG A 116 -6.59 -7.66 -13.27
CA ARG A 116 -6.51 -7.77 -11.81
C ARG A 116 -5.09 -7.50 -11.36
N TYR A 117 -4.94 -6.71 -10.30
CA TYR A 117 -3.67 -6.33 -9.72
C TYR A 117 -3.68 -6.56 -8.21
N VAL A 118 -2.49 -6.66 -7.64
CA VAL A 118 -2.29 -6.82 -6.20
C VAL A 118 -1.16 -5.90 -5.76
N TRP A 119 -1.39 -5.10 -4.72
CA TRP A 119 -0.31 -4.46 -3.99
C TRP A 119 0.12 -5.39 -2.87
N ARG A 120 1.37 -5.78 -2.86
CA ARG A 120 1.96 -6.65 -1.85
C ARG A 120 2.96 -5.89 -1.02
N LEU A 121 2.85 -6.00 0.32
CA LEU A 121 3.74 -5.35 1.27
C LEU A 121 4.78 -6.35 1.77
N SER A 122 6.03 -5.89 1.82
CA SER A 122 7.11 -6.56 2.54
C SER A 122 7.67 -5.61 3.60
N ILE A 123 7.99 -6.13 4.78
CA ILE A 123 8.61 -5.37 5.86
C ILE A 123 9.89 -6.09 6.22
N ASN A 124 11.02 -5.37 6.19
CA ASN A 124 12.35 -5.93 6.46
C ASN A 124 12.65 -7.17 5.59
N GLY A 125 12.18 -7.14 4.34
CA GLY A 125 12.39 -8.23 3.39
C GLY A 125 11.46 -9.44 3.56
N ARG A 126 10.49 -9.37 4.45
CA ARG A 126 9.53 -10.45 4.70
C ARG A 126 8.12 -10.01 4.34
N SER A 127 7.31 -10.95 3.85
CA SER A 127 5.90 -10.71 3.57
C SER A 127 5.07 -11.85 4.13
N GLU A 128 3.80 -11.56 4.41
CA GLU A 128 2.82 -12.54 4.85
C GLU A 128 1.68 -12.59 3.84
N ASP A 129 0.92 -13.69 3.83
CA ASP A 129 -0.14 -13.89 2.84
C ASP A 129 -1.24 -12.85 2.91
N ASP A 130 -1.51 -12.28 4.08
CA ASP A 130 -2.52 -11.25 4.28
C ASP A 130 -2.00 -9.81 4.18
N TRP A 131 -0.72 -9.63 3.85
CA TRP A 131 -0.10 -8.31 3.64
C TRP A 131 -0.24 -7.87 2.19
N GLN A 132 -1.46 -7.90 1.70
CA GLN A 132 -1.74 -7.52 0.32
C GLN A 132 -3.16 -7.02 0.17
N VAL A 133 -3.40 -6.24 -0.87
CA VAL A 133 -4.72 -5.79 -1.25
C VAL A 133 -4.87 -5.94 -2.75
N ALA A 134 -5.93 -6.59 -3.18
CA ALA A 134 -6.21 -6.83 -4.59
C ALA A 134 -7.24 -5.85 -5.11
N PHE A 135 -7.13 -5.52 -6.38
CA PHE A 135 -8.12 -4.70 -7.07
C PHE A 135 -8.20 -5.08 -8.54
N SER A 136 -9.27 -4.68 -9.18
CA SER A 136 -9.48 -4.89 -10.61
C SER A 136 -9.71 -3.58 -11.30
N THR A 137 -9.29 -3.48 -12.55
CA THR A 137 -9.63 -2.36 -13.41
C THR A 137 -10.84 -2.72 -14.26
N ARG A 138 -11.74 -1.76 -14.46
CA ARG A 138 -12.93 -1.98 -15.32
C ARG A 138 -12.48 -2.17 -16.75
N PRO A 139 -13.21 -3.02 -17.53
CA PRO A 139 -12.96 -3.12 -18.96
C PRO A 139 -13.18 -1.77 -19.63
N ALA A 140 -12.46 -1.53 -20.73
CA ALA A 140 -12.74 -0.38 -21.57
C ALA A 140 -14.15 -0.51 -22.13
N SER A 141 -14.89 0.61 -22.16
CA SER A 141 -16.24 0.60 -22.72
C SER A 141 -16.19 0.21 -24.20
N PRO A 142 -17.05 -0.69 -24.67
CA PRO A 142 -17.16 -0.93 -26.12
C PRO A 142 -17.62 0.36 -26.80
N SER A 143 -16.94 0.73 -27.83
CA SER A 143 -17.26 1.90 -28.65
C SER A 143 -18.44 1.64 -29.57
#